data_3ab2be7d8cb131ac8c6f5ee96a473eaa
#
_entry.id   3ab2be7d8cb131ac8c6f5ee96a473eaa
#
_cell.length_a   1.000
_cell.length_b   1.000
_cell.length_c   1.000
_cell.angle_alpha   90.00
_cell.angle_beta   90.00
_cell.angle_gamma   90.00
#
_symmetry.space_group_name_H-M   'P 1'
#
loop_
_entity.id
_entity.type
_entity.pdbx_description
1 polymer ?
#
loop_
_entity_poly.entity_id
_entity_poly.type
_entity_poly.pdbx_seq_one_letter_code
_entity_poly.pdbx_strand_id
1 'polypeptide(L)'
;MTQPAPAFTPLPAFDPRTVPVARIDGDLPAVPLQDQTPAALRQRFAAPPAWQPEVVLEKKFMQREPAQASVLVPIVLRAQPMVLLTERTAHLSTHSGQIAFPGGRADPEDASPAATALREAQEEVGLDPGCVEVLGPLSTYVTGSSFIITPIVALVRPDAALQANPHEVADVFEVPLAFLLDPAHHRHHVVEWGGVRREWFSMPYQDGDKNRFIWGATAGMLRNFYRFMRA
;
A
#
# COMPACT_ATOMS: atom_id res chain seq x y z
N MET A 1 -35.78 17.26 16.86
CA MET A 1 -34.32 17.32 17.19
C MET A 1 -33.67 16.15 16.49
N THR A 2 -33.08 16.39 15.34
CA THR A 2 -32.31 15.38 14.58
C THR A 2 -31.01 15.11 15.32
N GLN A 3 -30.78 13.87 15.79
CA GLN A 3 -29.49 13.48 16.31
C GLN A 3 -28.41 13.74 15.24
N PRO A 4 -27.25 14.33 15.59
CA PRO A 4 -26.16 14.47 14.66
C PRO A 4 -25.76 13.06 14.20
N ALA A 5 -25.54 12.89 12.89
CA ALA A 5 -25.07 11.61 12.33
C ALA A 5 -23.80 11.17 13.09
N PRO A 6 -23.64 9.88 13.39
CA PRO A 6 -22.47 9.39 14.10
C PRO A 6 -21.20 9.77 13.33
N ALA A 7 -20.15 10.19 14.05
CA ALA A 7 -18.87 10.62 13.48
C ALA A 7 -18.18 9.52 12.64
N PHE A 8 -18.68 8.30 12.68
CA PHE A 8 -18.22 7.15 11.88
C PHE A 8 -19.38 6.15 11.69
N THR A 9 -19.28 5.32 10.65
CA THR A 9 -20.20 4.19 10.41
C THR A 9 -19.41 2.91 10.50
N PRO A 10 -19.68 2.03 11.49
CA PRO A 10 -19.01 0.74 11.61
C PRO A 10 -19.14 -0.08 10.33
N LEU A 11 -18.08 -0.80 9.97
CA LEU A 11 -18.13 -1.79 8.89
C LEU A 11 -18.65 -3.12 9.45
N PRO A 12 -19.62 -3.77 8.78
CA PRO A 12 -19.93 -5.18 9.08
C PRO A 12 -18.73 -6.05 8.73
N ALA A 13 -18.64 -7.24 9.31
CA ALA A 13 -17.73 -8.25 8.83
C ALA A 13 -18.13 -8.65 7.40
N PHE A 14 -17.22 -8.54 6.45
CA PHE A 14 -17.45 -8.91 5.06
C PHE A 14 -16.16 -9.43 4.42
N ASP A 15 -16.29 -10.25 3.39
CA ASP A 15 -15.17 -10.62 2.55
C ASP A 15 -15.07 -9.64 1.35
N PRO A 16 -14.00 -8.84 1.26
CA PRO A 16 -13.84 -7.87 0.17
C PRO A 16 -13.75 -8.52 -1.22
N ARG A 17 -13.42 -9.83 -1.30
CA ARG A 17 -13.36 -10.59 -2.55
C ARG A 17 -14.75 -10.84 -3.14
N THR A 18 -15.80 -10.81 -2.30
CA THR A 18 -17.19 -11.06 -2.72
C THR A 18 -17.90 -9.80 -3.24
N VAL A 19 -17.30 -8.62 -3.02
CA VAL A 19 -17.88 -7.36 -3.50
C VAL A 19 -17.66 -7.23 -5.00
N PRO A 20 -18.72 -7.01 -5.80
CA PRO A 20 -18.61 -6.89 -7.24
C PRO A 20 -17.64 -5.79 -7.67
N VAL A 21 -16.95 -6.03 -8.78
CA VAL A 21 -16.14 -5.00 -9.45
C VAL A 21 -17.08 -4.04 -10.17
N ALA A 22 -17.07 -2.77 -9.78
CA ALA A 22 -17.89 -1.74 -10.39
C ALA A 22 -17.27 -1.21 -11.69
N ARG A 23 -15.93 -1.14 -11.75
CA ARG A 23 -15.17 -0.62 -12.90
C ARG A 23 -13.74 -1.15 -12.90
N ILE A 24 -13.15 -1.27 -14.09
CA ILE A 24 -11.72 -1.47 -14.32
C ILE A 24 -11.22 -0.32 -15.19
N ASP A 25 -10.06 0.23 -14.88
CA ASP A 25 -9.51 1.40 -15.57
C ASP A 25 -8.61 1.01 -16.76
N GLY A 26 -9.01 -0.01 -17.53
CA GLY A 26 -8.22 -0.53 -18.65
C GLY A 26 -8.09 0.42 -19.85
N ASP A 27 -8.81 1.54 -19.84
CA ASP A 27 -8.71 2.62 -20.81
C ASP A 27 -7.60 3.65 -20.48
N LEU A 28 -7.10 3.63 -19.25
CA LEU A 28 -5.99 4.48 -18.85
C LEU A 28 -4.64 3.85 -19.26
N PRO A 29 -3.66 4.66 -19.69
CA PRO A 29 -2.37 4.12 -20.12
C PRO A 29 -1.53 3.63 -18.94
N ALA A 30 -0.89 2.47 -19.09
CA ALA A 30 0.12 1.98 -18.17
C ALA A 30 1.33 2.93 -18.11
N VAL A 31 2.09 2.88 -17.00
CA VAL A 31 3.40 3.54 -16.93
C VAL A 31 4.36 2.82 -17.86
N PRO A 32 5.03 3.51 -18.81
CA PRO A 32 5.98 2.87 -19.71
C PRO A 32 7.14 2.17 -18.98
N LEU A 33 7.59 1.03 -19.46
CA LEU A 33 8.67 0.26 -18.79
C LEU A 33 9.97 1.06 -18.65
N GLN A 34 10.27 1.95 -19.60
CA GLN A 34 11.43 2.84 -19.52
C GLN A 34 11.38 3.78 -18.32
N ASP A 35 10.17 4.16 -17.86
CA ASP A 35 9.96 5.05 -16.71
C ASP A 35 10.00 4.30 -15.38
N GLN A 36 10.01 2.97 -15.43
CA GLN A 36 10.09 2.08 -14.28
C GLN A 36 11.54 1.63 -13.96
N THR A 37 12.51 2.07 -14.74
CA THR A 37 13.92 1.75 -14.51
C THR A 37 14.43 2.44 -13.23
N PRO A 38 15.45 1.90 -12.53
CA PRO A 38 16.01 2.53 -11.34
C PRO A 38 16.46 3.97 -11.57
N ALA A 39 17.01 4.29 -12.74
CA ALA A 39 17.43 5.63 -13.09
C ALA A 39 16.22 6.58 -13.24
N ALA A 40 15.18 6.14 -13.94
CA ALA A 40 13.96 6.92 -14.12
C ALA A 40 13.22 7.16 -12.80
N LEU A 41 13.16 6.15 -11.92
CA LEU A 41 12.58 6.29 -10.57
C LEU A 41 13.35 7.33 -9.73
N ARG A 42 14.69 7.26 -9.71
CA ARG A 42 15.52 8.28 -9.03
C ARG A 42 15.26 9.68 -9.57
N GLN A 43 15.22 9.82 -10.89
CA GLN A 43 14.95 11.11 -11.54
C GLN A 43 13.57 11.64 -11.19
N ARG A 44 12.54 10.77 -11.19
CA ARG A 44 11.15 11.13 -10.84
C ARG A 44 11.03 11.66 -9.41
N PHE A 45 11.70 11.02 -8.45
CA PHE A 45 11.69 11.48 -7.05
C PHE A 45 12.61 12.67 -6.79
N ALA A 46 13.71 12.83 -7.52
CA ALA A 46 14.59 13.99 -7.40
C ALA A 46 13.95 15.29 -7.95
N ALA A 47 13.05 15.17 -8.94
CA ALA A 47 12.32 16.29 -9.54
C ALA A 47 10.82 15.89 -9.68
N PRO A 48 10.09 15.83 -8.55
CA PRO A 48 8.71 15.36 -8.56
C PRO A 48 7.81 16.32 -9.37
N PRO A 49 6.93 15.80 -10.22
CA PRO A 49 5.98 16.62 -10.96
C PRO A 49 4.93 17.24 -10.04
N ALA A 50 4.22 18.24 -10.55
CA ALA A 50 2.98 18.64 -9.91
C ALA A 50 1.92 17.54 -10.12
N TRP A 51 1.42 16.95 -9.02
CA TRP A 51 0.44 15.88 -9.07
C TRP A 51 -0.49 15.92 -7.86
N GLN A 52 -1.59 15.19 -7.94
CA GLN A 52 -2.53 15.05 -6.84
C GLN A 52 -2.87 13.57 -6.66
N PRO A 53 -2.89 13.06 -5.43
CA PRO A 53 -3.34 11.71 -5.14
C PRO A 53 -4.82 11.56 -5.46
N GLU A 54 -5.19 10.39 -5.98
CA GLU A 54 -6.59 10.07 -6.27
C GLU A 54 -7.33 9.67 -4.99
N VAL A 55 -6.64 8.99 -4.06
CA VAL A 55 -7.20 8.57 -2.78
C VAL A 55 -6.39 9.18 -1.65
N VAL A 56 -7.01 10.06 -0.87
CA VAL A 56 -6.36 10.74 0.27
C VAL A 56 -6.92 10.24 1.59
N LEU A 57 -8.23 9.97 1.62
CA LEU A 57 -8.98 9.72 2.86
C LEU A 57 -10.05 8.65 2.62
N GLU A 58 -10.02 7.60 3.44
CA GLU A 58 -11.11 6.64 3.54
C GLU A 58 -12.21 7.13 4.50
N LYS A 59 -13.44 6.67 4.26
CA LYS A 59 -14.54 6.91 5.20
C LYS A 59 -14.29 6.18 6.50
N LYS A 60 -14.29 6.91 7.63
CA LYS A 60 -14.07 6.35 8.97
C LYS A 60 -15.08 5.26 9.29
N PHE A 61 -14.57 4.15 9.87
CA PHE A 61 -15.38 3.04 10.37
C PHE A 61 -15.01 2.64 11.80
N MET A 62 -14.01 3.31 12.41
CA MET A 62 -13.63 3.17 13.81
C MET A 62 -13.48 4.52 14.47
N GLN A 63 -13.89 4.61 15.74
CA GLN A 63 -13.62 5.76 16.58
C GLN A 63 -12.30 5.52 17.32
N ARG A 64 -11.26 6.13 16.81
CA ARG A 64 -9.90 6.04 17.36
C ARG A 64 -9.18 7.37 17.15
N GLU A 65 -8.29 7.73 18.08
CA GLU A 65 -7.37 8.83 17.87
C GLU A 65 -6.45 8.55 16.67
N PRO A 66 -6.21 9.56 15.84
CA PRO A 66 -5.29 9.42 14.70
C PRO A 66 -3.90 8.97 15.16
N ALA A 67 -3.33 7.99 14.47
CA ALA A 67 -1.99 7.50 14.73
C ALA A 67 -1.12 7.66 13.47
N GLN A 68 0.08 8.21 13.65
CA GLN A 68 1.07 8.28 12.58
C GLN A 68 1.64 6.89 12.32
N ALA A 69 1.78 6.57 11.05
CA ALA A 69 2.39 5.32 10.59
C ALA A 69 3.19 5.57 9.32
N SER A 70 4.11 4.68 9.03
CA SER A 70 4.83 4.70 7.75
C SER A 70 4.96 3.29 7.21
N VAL A 71 4.93 3.19 5.89
CA VAL A 71 5.16 1.92 5.19
C VAL A 71 6.28 2.10 4.18
N LEU A 72 7.09 1.08 4.01
CA LEU A 72 8.06 1.02 2.93
C LEU A 72 7.37 0.48 1.68
N VAL A 73 7.54 1.15 0.54
CA VAL A 73 7.20 0.64 -0.80
C VAL A 73 8.51 0.16 -1.44
N PRO A 74 8.95 -1.08 -1.15
CA PRO A 74 10.27 -1.55 -1.50
C PRO A 74 10.24 -2.10 -2.93
N ILE A 75 10.99 -1.45 -3.83
CA ILE A 75 11.17 -1.87 -5.22
C ILE A 75 12.48 -2.65 -5.31
N VAL A 76 12.37 -3.97 -5.36
CA VAL A 76 13.53 -4.88 -5.46
C VAL A 76 14.04 -4.86 -6.90
N LEU A 77 15.34 -4.63 -7.06
CA LEU A 77 16.01 -4.48 -8.34
C LEU A 77 16.33 -5.85 -8.99
N ARG A 78 15.27 -6.62 -9.31
CA ARG A 78 15.38 -7.86 -10.10
C ARG A 78 15.63 -7.53 -11.58
N ALA A 79 15.71 -8.54 -12.45
CA ALA A 79 15.80 -8.34 -13.91
C ALA A 79 14.70 -7.40 -14.44
N GLN A 80 13.50 -7.51 -13.88
CA GLN A 80 12.48 -6.46 -13.91
C GLN A 80 12.21 -6.00 -12.47
N PRO A 81 11.94 -4.72 -12.22
CA PRO A 81 11.64 -4.22 -10.89
C PRO A 81 10.41 -4.91 -10.29
N MET A 82 10.53 -5.36 -9.05
CA MET A 82 9.47 -6.05 -8.31
C MET A 82 9.15 -5.27 -7.03
N VAL A 83 7.89 -5.22 -6.63
CA VAL A 83 7.48 -4.64 -5.35
C VAL A 83 7.30 -5.75 -4.34
N LEU A 84 7.99 -5.64 -3.21
CA LEU A 84 7.88 -6.58 -2.11
C LEU A 84 6.66 -6.24 -1.26
N LEU A 85 5.86 -7.26 -0.95
CA LEU A 85 4.67 -7.19 -0.11
C LEU A 85 4.70 -8.31 0.92
N THR A 86 3.96 -8.12 2.00
CA THR A 86 3.77 -9.10 3.07
C THR A 86 2.32 -9.55 3.13
N GLU A 87 2.09 -10.79 3.53
CA GLU A 87 0.80 -11.28 3.97
C GLU A 87 0.83 -11.43 5.50
N ARG A 88 -0.08 -10.75 6.20
CA ARG A 88 -0.14 -10.77 7.66
C ARG A 88 -0.64 -12.11 8.17
N THR A 89 -0.13 -12.54 9.34
CA THR A 89 -0.56 -13.81 9.94
C THR A 89 -2.06 -13.80 10.29
N ALA A 90 -2.68 -14.98 10.21
CA ALA A 90 -4.09 -15.16 10.53
C ALA A 90 -4.42 -14.98 12.02
N HIS A 91 -3.40 -15.02 12.89
CA HIS A 91 -3.57 -14.92 14.34
C HIS A 91 -3.68 -13.49 14.88
N LEU A 92 -3.38 -12.50 14.06
CA LEU A 92 -3.49 -11.11 14.47
C LEU A 92 -4.96 -10.70 14.56
N SER A 93 -5.31 -10.00 15.65
CA SER A 93 -6.67 -9.53 15.94
C SER A 93 -7.19 -8.51 14.93
N THR A 94 -6.30 -7.88 14.17
CA THR A 94 -6.63 -6.86 13.17
C THR A 94 -5.91 -7.17 11.87
N HIS A 95 -6.64 -7.01 10.74
CA HIS A 95 -6.06 -7.15 9.40
C HIS A 95 -5.45 -8.53 9.08
N SER A 96 -5.99 -9.59 9.71
CA SER A 96 -5.59 -10.97 9.48
C SER A 96 -5.65 -11.36 8.00
N GLY A 97 -4.56 -11.95 7.46
CA GLY A 97 -4.47 -12.38 6.07
C GLY A 97 -4.46 -11.25 5.03
N GLN A 98 -4.36 -9.99 5.45
CA GLN A 98 -4.28 -8.87 4.51
C GLN A 98 -2.88 -8.74 3.94
N ILE A 99 -2.84 -8.35 2.67
CA ILE A 99 -1.61 -8.01 1.98
C ILE A 99 -1.30 -6.54 2.23
N ALA A 100 -0.07 -6.27 2.69
CA ALA A 100 0.38 -4.94 3.03
C ALA A 100 1.82 -4.70 2.58
N PHE A 101 2.22 -3.45 2.53
CA PHE A 101 3.62 -3.08 2.56
C PHE A 101 4.19 -3.35 3.96
N PRO A 102 5.48 -3.69 4.10
CA PRO A 102 6.15 -3.66 5.39
C PRO A 102 6.02 -2.29 6.02
N GLY A 103 5.62 -2.23 7.30
CA GLY A 103 5.43 -0.96 7.97
C GLY A 103 4.49 -1.01 9.15
N GLY A 104 4.50 0.06 9.92
CA GLY A 104 3.72 0.15 11.14
C GLY A 104 3.64 1.54 11.72
N ARG A 105 3.34 1.59 13.00
CA ARG A 105 3.16 2.83 13.76
C ARG A 105 4.49 3.52 14.01
N ALA A 106 4.50 4.84 13.90
CA ALA A 106 5.68 5.63 14.29
C ALA A 106 5.92 5.52 15.80
N ASP A 107 7.15 5.24 16.17
CA ASP A 107 7.63 5.31 17.54
C ASP A 107 8.17 6.70 17.85
N PRO A 108 8.15 7.15 19.15
CA PRO A 108 8.67 8.46 19.52
C PRO A 108 10.16 8.67 19.19
N GLU A 109 10.93 7.59 19.10
CA GLU A 109 12.36 7.59 18.78
C GLU A 109 12.63 7.66 17.28
N ASP A 110 11.63 7.43 16.43
CA ASP A 110 11.79 7.48 14.97
C ASP A 110 12.04 8.93 14.51
N ALA A 111 13.21 9.19 13.96
CA ALA A 111 13.62 10.53 13.55
C ALA A 111 12.81 11.07 12.34
N SER A 112 12.14 10.19 11.60
CA SER A 112 11.37 10.55 10.39
C SER A 112 10.44 9.41 9.96
N PRO A 113 9.46 9.70 9.06
CA PRO A 113 8.66 8.65 8.45
C PRO A 113 9.48 7.57 7.72
N ALA A 114 10.62 7.96 7.13
CA ALA A 114 11.53 7.00 6.49
C ALA A 114 12.21 6.10 7.54
N ALA A 115 12.58 6.64 8.70
CA ALA A 115 13.13 5.84 9.81
C ALA A 115 12.12 4.80 10.31
N THR A 116 10.86 5.20 10.52
CA THR A 116 9.77 4.27 10.87
C THR A 116 9.65 3.15 9.84
N ALA A 117 9.57 3.50 8.54
CA ALA A 117 9.37 2.52 7.49
C ALA A 117 10.53 1.52 7.38
N LEU A 118 11.77 1.97 7.57
CA LEU A 118 12.96 1.12 7.56
C LEU A 118 13.03 0.22 8.78
N ARG A 119 12.75 0.74 10.00
CA ARG A 119 12.73 -0.04 11.24
C ARG A 119 11.69 -1.16 11.13
N GLU A 120 10.47 -0.83 10.75
CA GLU A 120 9.37 -1.79 10.61
C GLU A 120 9.70 -2.86 9.55
N ALA A 121 10.27 -2.47 8.41
CA ALA A 121 10.70 -3.43 7.37
C ALA A 121 11.81 -4.36 7.87
N GLN A 122 12.71 -3.87 8.73
CA GLN A 122 13.73 -4.70 9.36
C GLN A 122 13.09 -5.68 10.37
N GLU A 123 12.13 -5.23 11.17
CA GLU A 123 11.44 -6.05 12.17
C GLU A 123 10.53 -7.12 11.54
N GLU A 124 9.77 -6.75 10.50
CA GLU A 124 8.79 -7.65 9.86
C GLU A 124 9.43 -8.64 8.88
N VAL A 125 10.39 -8.19 8.07
CA VAL A 125 10.95 -9.00 6.98
C VAL A 125 12.47 -9.11 6.99
N GLY A 126 13.15 -8.64 8.04
CA GLY A 126 14.61 -8.75 8.18
C GLY A 126 15.38 -7.91 7.15
N LEU A 127 14.76 -6.96 6.49
CA LEU A 127 15.39 -6.15 5.46
C LEU A 127 16.44 -5.21 6.07
N ASP A 128 17.73 -5.46 5.75
CA ASP A 128 18.81 -4.60 6.19
C ASP A 128 18.69 -3.20 5.56
N PRO A 129 18.59 -2.12 6.36
CA PRO A 129 18.58 -0.75 5.84
C PRO A 129 19.78 -0.41 4.95
N GLY A 130 20.93 -1.06 5.13
CA GLY A 130 22.10 -0.93 4.27
C GLY A 130 21.90 -1.44 2.83
N CYS A 131 20.83 -2.21 2.59
CA CYS A 131 20.42 -2.67 1.26
C CYS A 131 19.34 -1.77 0.62
N VAL A 132 18.94 -0.67 1.27
CA VAL A 132 17.80 0.16 0.89
C VAL A 132 18.24 1.59 0.54
N GLU A 133 17.89 2.03 -0.66
CA GLU A 133 18.02 3.42 -1.09
C GLU A 133 16.64 4.09 -1.05
N VAL A 134 16.40 4.97 -0.09
CA VAL A 134 15.16 5.74 0.03
C VAL A 134 15.11 6.78 -1.09
N LEU A 135 14.06 6.76 -1.90
CA LEU A 135 13.83 7.75 -2.96
C LEU A 135 13.03 8.94 -2.44
N GLY A 136 12.00 8.71 -1.64
CA GLY A 136 11.18 9.76 -1.06
C GLY A 136 9.76 9.32 -0.71
N PRO A 137 8.98 10.21 -0.07
CA PRO A 137 7.60 9.94 0.29
C PRO A 137 6.64 10.16 -0.88
N LEU A 138 5.54 9.42 -0.88
CA LEU A 138 4.31 9.78 -1.57
C LEU A 138 3.41 10.61 -0.65
N SER A 139 2.29 11.11 -1.19
CA SER A 139 1.27 11.79 -0.38
C SER A 139 0.74 10.87 0.72
N THR A 140 0.50 11.43 1.90
CA THR A 140 -0.10 10.71 3.02
C THR A 140 -1.45 10.13 2.66
N TYR A 141 -1.76 8.98 3.25
CA TYR A 141 -3.00 8.24 3.07
C TYR A 141 -3.67 8.06 4.44
N VAL A 142 -4.92 8.49 4.57
CA VAL A 142 -5.66 8.39 5.83
C VAL A 142 -6.65 7.23 5.75
N THR A 143 -6.43 6.20 6.55
CA THR A 143 -7.29 5.02 6.58
C THR A 143 -8.59 5.27 7.35
N GLY A 144 -9.62 4.49 7.03
CA GLY A 144 -10.87 4.48 7.79
C GLY A 144 -10.72 4.01 9.24
N SER A 145 -9.60 3.36 9.57
CA SER A 145 -9.19 2.99 10.94
C SER A 145 -8.36 4.06 11.66
N SER A 146 -8.31 5.29 11.11
CA SER A 146 -7.64 6.47 11.68
C SER A 146 -6.10 6.38 11.73
N PHE A 147 -5.46 5.62 10.85
CA PHE A 147 -4.04 5.77 10.61
C PHE A 147 -3.78 6.85 9.56
N ILE A 148 -2.77 7.68 9.81
CA ILE A 148 -2.19 8.62 8.86
C ILE A 148 -0.89 7.99 8.37
N ILE A 149 -0.92 7.40 7.18
CA ILE A 149 0.19 6.59 6.66
C ILE A 149 1.01 7.43 5.67
N THR A 150 2.33 7.46 5.86
CA THR A 150 3.28 8.02 4.90
C THR A 150 3.96 6.87 4.14
N PRO A 151 3.65 6.64 2.84
CA PRO A 151 4.35 5.65 2.04
C PRO A 151 5.72 6.19 1.64
N ILE A 152 6.77 5.41 1.89
CA ILE A 152 8.17 5.71 1.55
C ILE A 152 8.61 4.78 0.43
N VAL A 153 8.83 5.34 -0.74
CA VAL A 153 9.32 4.55 -1.89
C VAL A 153 10.83 4.41 -1.81
N ALA A 154 11.31 3.18 -2.00
CA ALA A 154 12.73 2.88 -1.93
C ALA A 154 13.12 1.80 -2.94
N LEU A 155 14.38 1.85 -3.40
CA LEU A 155 15.01 0.80 -4.17
C LEU A 155 15.73 -0.16 -3.21
N VAL A 156 15.56 -1.46 -3.43
CA VAL A 156 16.17 -2.52 -2.63
C VAL A 156 17.13 -3.32 -3.50
N ARG A 157 18.33 -3.57 -2.99
CA ARG A 157 19.33 -4.38 -3.67
C ARG A 157 18.81 -5.79 -3.94
N PRO A 158 19.10 -6.40 -5.10
CA PRO A 158 18.58 -7.72 -5.46
C PRO A 158 19.12 -8.85 -4.59
N ASP A 159 20.26 -8.65 -3.92
CA ASP A 159 20.92 -9.60 -3.02
C ASP A 159 20.52 -9.42 -1.54
N ALA A 160 19.57 -8.52 -1.23
CA ALA A 160 19.07 -8.34 0.12
C ALA A 160 18.46 -9.65 0.65
N ALA A 161 18.98 -10.10 1.79
CA ALA A 161 18.43 -11.26 2.49
C ALA A 161 17.13 -10.84 3.18
N LEU A 162 16.12 -11.69 3.09
CA LEU A 162 14.83 -11.49 3.74
C LEU A 162 14.55 -12.63 4.70
N GLN A 163 14.04 -12.30 5.88
CA GLN A 163 13.61 -13.25 6.88
C GLN A 163 12.33 -12.78 7.53
N ALA A 164 11.21 -13.37 7.14
CA ALA A 164 9.91 -13.04 7.72
C ALA A 164 9.89 -13.30 9.24
N ASN A 165 9.35 -12.34 9.99
CA ASN A 165 9.01 -12.55 11.39
C ASN A 165 7.71 -13.37 11.47
N PRO A 166 7.75 -14.63 11.89
CA PRO A 166 6.60 -15.53 11.83
C PRO A 166 5.45 -15.13 12.78
N HIS A 167 5.69 -14.21 13.70
CA HIS A 167 4.66 -13.69 14.60
C HIS A 167 3.76 -12.65 13.91
N GLU A 168 4.28 -11.99 12.86
CA GLU A 168 3.56 -10.91 12.18
C GLU A 168 3.29 -11.19 10.70
N VAL A 169 4.23 -11.86 10.03
CA VAL A 169 4.24 -12.09 8.60
C VAL A 169 4.13 -13.58 8.29
N ALA A 170 3.05 -13.96 7.63
CA ALA A 170 2.81 -15.34 7.18
C ALA A 170 3.58 -15.65 5.90
N ASP A 171 3.75 -14.65 5.01
CA ASP A 171 4.42 -14.83 3.73
C ASP A 171 4.99 -13.50 3.23
N VAL A 172 6.10 -13.57 2.50
CA VAL A 172 6.74 -12.46 1.80
C VAL A 172 6.82 -12.82 0.34
N PHE A 173 6.34 -11.94 -0.54
CA PHE A 173 6.31 -12.20 -1.96
C PHE A 173 6.56 -10.92 -2.76
N GLU A 174 6.83 -11.09 -4.04
CA GLU A 174 7.12 -9.97 -4.94
C GLU A 174 6.12 -9.92 -6.08
N VAL A 175 5.69 -8.70 -6.45
CA VAL A 175 4.78 -8.45 -7.57
C VAL A 175 5.49 -7.55 -8.58
N PRO A 176 5.42 -7.84 -9.91
CA PRO A 176 6.04 -6.98 -10.90
C PRO A 176 5.54 -5.53 -10.79
N LEU A 177 6.48 -4.57 -10.73
CA LEU A 177 6.13 -3.15 -10.71
C LEU A 177 5.26 -2.78 -11.92
N ALA A 178 5.55 -3.37 -13.08
CA ALA A 178 4.78 -3.17 -14.29
C ALA A 178 3.30 -3.59 -14.17
N PHE A 179 3.01 -4.68 -13.43
CA PHE A 179 1.64 -5.09 -13.12
C PHE A 179 0.92 -4.07 -12.24
N LEU A 180 1.59 -3.58 -11.20
CA LEU A 180 1.01 -2.63 -10.25
C LEU A 180 0.84 -1.22 -10.82
N LEU A 181 1.61 -0.87 -11.86
CA LEU A 181 1.53 0.42 -12.55
C LEU A 181 0.75 0.35 -13.87
N ASP A 182 0.03 -0.75 -14.11
CA ASP A 182 -0.92 -0.90 -15.21
C ASP A 182 -2.37 -0.83 -14.69
N PRO A 183 -3.11 0.25 -15.02
CA PRO A 183 -4.48 0.44 -14.53
C PRO A 183 -5.49 -0.59 -15.06
N ALA A 184 -5.14 -1.40 -16.05
CA ALA A 184 -5.94 -2.56 -16.46
C ALA A 184 -6.11 -3.59 -15.32
N HIS A 185 -5.23 -3.55 -14.30
CA HIS A 185 -5.32 -4.38 -13.10
C HIS A 185 -5.98 -3.68 -11.92
N HIS A 186 -6.32 -2.39 -12.04
CA HIS A 186 -6.95 -1.62 -10.98
C HIS A 186 -8.47 -1.77 -11.04
N ARG A 187 -9.02 -2.53 -10.11
CA ARG A 187 -10.45 -2.78 -9.98
C ARG A 187 -11.04 -1.85 -8.94
N HIS A 188 -12.10 -1.13 -9.29
CA HIS A 188 -12.88 -0.32 -8.36
C HIS A 188 -14.01 -1.15 -7.77
N HIS A 189 -14.19 -1.03 -6.48
CA HIS A 189 -15.31 -1.58 -5.75
C HIS A 189 -16.10 -0.46 -5.10
N VAL A 190 -17.41 -0.59 -5.12
CA VAL A 190 -18.32 0.38 -4.51
C VAL A 190 -19.37 -0.39 -3.72
N VAL A 191 -19.60 0.05 -2.50
CA VAL A 191 -20.65 -0.53 -1.66
C VAL A 191 -21.29 0.57 -0.82
N GLU A 192 -22.54 0.41 -0.49
CA GLU A 192 -23.26 1.28 0.41
C GLU A 192 -23.65 0.51 1.68
N TRP A 193 -23.23 1.01 2.85
CA TRP A 193 -23.59 0.49 4.16
C TRP A 193 -24.01 1.60 5.09
N GLY A 194 -25.19 1.45 5.71
CA GLY A 194 -25.71 2.46 6.62
C GLY A 194 -25.86 3.84 6.00
N GLY A 195 -26.17 3.93 4.70
CA GLY A 195 -26.28 5.18 3.97
C GLY A 195 -24.92 5.83 3.63
N VAL A 196 -23.81 5.13 3.89
CA VAL A 196 -22.46 5.63 3.57
C VAL A 196 -21.91 4.84 2.38
N ARG A 197 -21.67 5.54 1.28
CA ARG A 197 -20.99 5.03 0.10
C ARG A 197 -19.49 4.91 0.41
N ARG A 198 -18.95 3.67 0.21
CA ARG A 198 -17.52 3.35 0.38
C ARG A 198 -16.97 2.84 -0.92
N GLU A 199 -15.76 3.25 -1.22
CA GLU A 199 -15.05 2.88 -2.43
C GLU A 199 -13.64 2.45 -2.07
N TRP A 200 -13.14 1.43 -2.77
CA TRP A 200 -11.74 1.02 -2.65
C TRP A 200 -11.25 0.38 -3.94
N PHE A 201 -9.95 0.23 -4.04
CA PHE A 201 -9.29 -0.49 -5.12
C PHE A 201 -8.94 -1.91 -4.72
N SER A 202 -8.87 -2.80 -5.71
CA SER A 202 -8.16 -4.07 -5.61
C SER A 202 -7.30 -4.32 -6.85
N MET A 203 -6.22 -5.07 -6.65
CA MET A 203 -5.27 -5.50 -7.68
C MET A 203 -4.95 -6.98 -7.45
N PRO A 204 -5.87 -7.91 -7.79
CA PRO A 204 -5.62 -9.35 -7.61
C PRO A 204 -4.48 -9.79 -8.53
N TYR A 205 -3.47 -10.43 -7.95
CA TYR A 205 -2.30 -10.94 -8.64
C TYR A 205 -2.19 -12.45 -8.46
N GLN A 206 -1.94 -13.17 -9.56
CA GLN A 206 -1.70 -14.61 -9.52
C GLN A 206 -0.20 -14.87 -9.31
N ASP A 207 0.15 -15.40 -8.13
CA ASP A 207 1.50 -15.72 -7.70
C ASP A 207 1.64 -17.25 -7.63
N GLY A 208 2.07 -17.88 -8.72
CA GLY A 208 2.01 -19.33 -8.84
C GLY A 208 0.59 -19.86 -8.60
N ASP A 209 0.44 -20.73 -7.59
CA ASP A 209 -0.87 -21.29 -7.21
C ASP A 209 -1.65 -20.40 -6.23
N LYS A 210 -1.05 -19.29 -5.74
CA LYS A 210 -1.67 -18.37 -4.78
C LYS A 210 -2.34 -17.20 -5.48
N ASN A 211 -3.55 -16.87 -5.09
CA ASN A 211 -4.22 -15.65 -5.51
C ASN A 211 -3.98 -14.56 -4.44
N ARG A 212 -3.14 -13.58 -4.76
CA ARG A 212 -2.82 -12.45 -3.90
C ARG A 212 -3.85 -11.34 -4.10
N PHE A 213 -4.77 -11.21 -3.18
CA PHE A 213 -5.81 -10.17 -3.25
C PHE A 213 -5.33 -8.89 -2.57
N ILE A 214 -4.60 -8.05 -3.33
CA ILE A 214 -4.14 -6.73 -2.87
C ILE A 214 -5.34 -5.78 -2.92
N TRP A 215 -5.72 -5.16 -1.78
CA TRP A 215 -6.90 -4.31 -1.71
C TRP A 215 -6.80 -3.23 -0.63
N GLY A 216 -7.82 -2.36 -0.51
CA GLY A 216 -7.94 -1.35 0.54
C GLY A 216 -6.80 -0.32 0.50
N ALA A 217 -6.24 -0.01 1.66
CA ALA A 217 -5.20 1.02 1.78
C ALA A 217 -3.96 0.71 0.93
N THR A 218 -3.53 -0.56 0.86
CA THR A 218 -2.38 -0.98 0.03
C THR A 218 -2.63 -0.70 -1.44
N ALA A 219 -3.79 -1.11 -1.97
CA ALA A 219 -4.16 -0.83 -3.36
C ALA A 219 -4.39 0.67 -3.60
N GLY A 220 -4.93 1.41 -2.63
CA GLY A 220 -5.09 2.87 -2.70
C GLY A 220 -3.75 3.61 -2.79
N MET A 221 -2.76 3.21 -2.00
CA MET A 221 -1.41 3.76 -2.06
C MET A 221 -0.70 3.41 -3.38
N LEU A 222 -0.88 2.18 -3.90
CA LEU A 222 -0.39 1.78 -5.23
C LEU A 222 -1.06 2.58 -6.35
N ARG A 223 -2.37 2.85 -6.24
CA ARG A 223 -3.09 3.73 -7.18
C ARG A 223 -2.50 5.14 -7.17
N ASN A 224 -2.18 5.68 -6.01
CA ASN A 224 -1.53 6.99 -5.90
C ASN A 224 -0.11 6.96 -6.47
N PHE A 225 0.64 5.86 -6.28
CA PHE A 225 1.94 5.70 -6.90
C PHE A 225 1.85 5.68 -8.45
N TYR A 226 0.88 4.96 -9.02
CA TYR A 226 0.58 5.03 -10.44
C TYR A 226 0.31 6.48 -10.90
N ARG A 227 -0.53 7.22 -10.17
CA ARG A 227 -0.84 8.64 -10.49
C ARG A 227 0.40 9.52 -10.45
N PHE A 228 1.26 9.33 -9.46
CA PHE A 228 2.54 10.03 -9.36
C PHE A 228 3.46 9.73 -10.56
N MET A 229 3.54 8.48 -10.97
CA MET A 229 4.38 8.08 -12.09
C MET A 229 3.84 8.56 -13.46
N ARG A 230 2.55 8.82 -13.56
CA ARG A 230 1.87 9.29 -14.80
C ARG A 230 1.74 10.82 -14.92
N ALA A 231 2.04 11.56 -13.89
CA ALA A 231 1.93 13.02 -13.85
C ALA A 231 3.00 13.74 -14.70
#